data_5d18f7c4b98fdf1ca269ea5f3e808777
#
_entry.id   5d18f7c4b98fdf1ca269ea5f3e808777
#
_cell.length_a   1.000
_cell.length_b   1.000
_cell.length_c   1.000
_cell.angle_alpha   90.00
_cell.angle_beta   90.00
_cell.angle_gamma   90.00
#
_symmetry.space_group_name_H-M   'P 1'
#
loop_
_entity.id
_entity.type
_entity.pdbx_description
1 polymer ?
#
loop_
_entity_poly.entity_id
_entity_poly.type
_entity_poly.pdbx_seq_one_letter_code
_entity_poly.pdbx_strand_id
1 'polypeptide(L)'
;LPINNGGDIAYKPPFFHWGIAALSLPAGEVTEFTSRLPSALATIIMAIACFLFFAKRSRNDIAFLASLLLLSGFEVHRAAMASRVDMVLTCFIVLAMLQLYRWWELGLKGIPIWAILFMSIATLTKGPVGIVLPCAVIGIFLLFQKVSVWKAFYKIIPIALLSCILPLLWYYAAYQQGGEAFLRLVMEENVDRFLGKMSYGSHEQPIIYYVYITLAGWLPWSLLVIMSLFTLKYKRPQGTVKLYWERFKDYITHMDKMRLFSLLSIVIIFVFYCIPKSKRSVYI
;
A
#
# COMPACT_ATOMS: atom_id res chain seq x y z
N LEU A 1 -15.38 19.94 -8.08
CA LEU A 1 -14.58 19.69 -6.88
C LEU A 1 -15.47 19.19 -5.76
N PRO A 2 -15.09 18.16 -5.01
CA PRO A 2 -15.75 17.83 -3.76
C PRO A 2 -15.57 18.98 -2.76
N ILE A 3 -16.62 19.26 -2.00
CA ILE A 3 -16.65 20.34 -1.00
C ILE A 3 -16.85 19.70 0.38
N ASN A 4 -16.10 20.14 1.38
CA ASN A 4 -16.31 19.75 2.77
C ASN A 4 -17.56 20.45 3.36
N ASN A 5 -18.09 19.92 4.45
CA ASN A 5 -19.16 20.58 5.20
C ASN A 5 -18.67 21.97 5.64
N GLY A 6 -19.31 23.03 5.15
CA GLY A 6 -18.88 24.40 5.40
C GLY A 6 -18.37 25.16 4.16
N GLY A 7 -18.30 24.49 2.99
CA GLY A 7 -17.91 25.12 1.73
C GLY A 7 -16.44 25.13 1.42
N ASP A 8 -15.60 24.56 2.29
CA ASP A 8 -14.16 24.44 2.05
C ASP A 8 -13.84 23.47 0.92
N ILE A 9 -12.84 23.82 0.12
CA ILE A 9 -12.37 22.96 -0.98
C ILE A 9 -11.74 21.68 -0.42
N ALA A 10 -12.24 20.52 -0.88
CA ALA A 10 -11.64 19.24 -0.52
C ALA A 10 -10.40 18.97 -1.39
N TYR A 11 -9.26 18.74 -0.75
CA TYR A 11 -7.98 18.51 -1.40
C TYR A 11 -7.72 17.03 -1.76
N LYS A 12 -8.52 16.11 -1.21
CA LYS A 12 -8.33 14.67 -1.47
C LYS A 12 -8.86 14.29 -2.85
N PRO A 13 -8.14 13.39 -3.58
CA PRO A 13 -8.62 12.86 -4.83
C PRO A 13 -9.97 12.15 -4.68
N PRO A 14 -10.81 12.12 -5.74
CA PRO A 14 -12.24 11.87 -5.61
C PRO A 14 -12.65 10.39 -5.69
N PHE A 15 -11.76 9.46 -6.05
CA PHE A 15 -12.15 8.09 -6.43
C PHE A 15 -13.00 7.38 -5.38
N PHE A 16 -12.64 7.51 -4.10
CA PHE A 16 -13.42 6.92 -3.01
C PHE A 16 -14.83 7.54 -2.92
N HIS A 17 -14.94 8.86 -3.04
CA HIS A 17 -16.22 9.58 -3.00
C HIS A 17 -17.09 9.25 -4.21
N TRP A 18 -16.48 9.12 -5.40
CA TRP A 18 -17.20 8.64 -6.58
C TRP A 18 -17.73 7.22 -6.39
N GLY A 19 -16.95 6.36 -5.72
CA GLY A 19 -17.41 5.02 -5.36
C GLY A 19 -18.63 5.04 -4.43
N ILE A 20 -18.61 5.89 -3.40
CA ILE A 20 -19.77 6.08 -2.51
C ILE A 20 -20.96 6.59 -3.31
N ALA A 21 -20.80 7.63 -4.10
CA ALA A 21 -21.88 8.21 -4.90
C ALA A 21 -22.51 7.16 -5.83
N ALA A 22 -21.70 6.43 -6.58
CA ALA A 22 -22.17 5.40 -7.51
C ALA A 22 -22.93 4.28 -6.79
N LEU A 23 -22.44 3.83 -5.63
CA LEU A 23 -23.09 2.76 -4.85
C LEU A 23 -24.33 3.23 -4.08
N SER A 24 -24.50 4.55 -3.93
CA SER A 24 -25.68 5.15 -3.30
C SER A 24 -26.81 5.45 -4.30
N LEU A 25 -26.52 5.44 -5.61
CA LEU A 25 -27.56 5.70 -6.65
C LEU A 25 -28.84 4.85 -6.51
N PRO A 26 -28.76 3.53 -6.23
CA PRO A 26 -29.98 2.73 -6.07
C PRO A 26 -30.82 3.11 -4.84
N ALA A 27 -30.17 3.64 -3.80
CA ALA A 27 -30.85 4.05 -2.56
C ALA A 27 -31.41 5.49 -2.64
N GLY A 28 -30.97 6.28 -3.64
CA GLY A 28 -31.33 7.69 -3.77
C GLY A 28 -30.66 8.63 -2.76
N GLU A 29 -29.97 8.09 -1.75
CA GLU A 29 -29.29 8.84 -0.70
C GLU A 29 -28.03 8.12 -0.22
N VAL A 30 -27.10 8.85 0.42
CA VAL A 30 -25.90 8.26 1.05
C VAL A 30 -26.28 7.79 2.45
N THR A 31 -26.34 6.48 2.61
CA THR A 31 -26.58 5.83 3.91
C THR A 31 -25.25 5.42 4.57
N GLU A 32 -25.31 5.02 5.84
CA GLU A 32 -24.14 4.44 6.53
C GLU A 32 -23.64 3.18 5.82
N PHE A 33 -24.55 2.34 5.33
CA PHE A 33 -24.22 1.14 4.57
C PHE A 33 -23.50 1.48 3.25
N THR A 34 -24.09 2.35 2.42
CA THR A 34 -23.55 2.69 1.09
C THR A 34 -22.20 3.43 1.21
N SER A 35 -22.00 4.20 2.27
CA SER A 35 -20.71 4.91 2.52
C SER A 35 -19.57 3.97 2.90
N ARG A 36 -19.86 2.83 3.54
CA ARG A 36 -18.86 1.81 3.93
C ARG A 36 -18.60 0.78 2.85
N LEU A 37 -19.55 0.60 1.93
CA LEU A 37 -19.52 -0.45 0.90
C LEU A 37 -18.26 -0.44 0.03
N PRO A 38 -17.67 0.72 -0.41
CA PRO A 38 -16.41 0.73 -1.15
C PRO A 38 -15.25 0.07 -0.39
N SER A 39 -15.15 0.27 0.93
CA SER A 39 -14.11 -0.35 1.76
C SER A 39 -14.31 -1.86 1.89
N ALA A 40 -15.54 -2.30 2.10
CA ALA A 40 -15.87 -3.72 2.19
C ALA A 40 -15.60 -4.46 0.86
N LEU A 41 -16.03 -3.89 -0.27
CA LEU A 41 -15.79 -4.46 -1.60
C LEU A 41 -14.29 -4.50 -1.91
N ALA A 42 -13.53 -3.45 -1.60
CA ALA A 42 -12.09 -3.42 -1.78
C ALA A 42 -11.39 -4.54 -0.98
N THR A 43 -11.83 -4.81 0.25
CA THR A 43 -11.31 -5.90 1.08
C THR A 43 -11.57 -7.26 0.44
N ILE A 44 -12.78 -7.51 -0.04
CA ILE A 44 -13.16 -8.77 -0.70
C ILE A 44 -12.34 -8.97 -1.98
N ILE A 45 -12.26 -7.93 -2.83
CA ILE A 45 -11.50 -7.98 -4.08
C ILE A 45 -10.02 -8.26 -3.80
N MET A 46 -9.43 -7.58 -2.81
CA MET A 46 -8.04 -7.78 -2.42
C MET A 46 -7.80 -9.21 -1.92
N ALA A 47 -8.67 -9.73 -1.05
CA ALA A 47 -8.53 -11.09 -0.51
C ALA A 47 -8.64 -12.16 -1.61
N ILE A 48 -9.62 -12.03 -2.51
CA ILE A 48 -9.77 -12.94 -3.66
C ILE A 48 -8.54 -12.85 -4.58
N ALA A 49 -8.06 -11.65 -4.89
CA ALA A 49 -6.89 -11.46 -5.75
C ALA A 49 -5.63 -12.07 -5.12
N CYS A 50 -5.40 -11.86 -3.83
CA CYS A 50 -4.30 -12.48 -3.08
C CYS A 50 -4.43 -14.01 -3.10
N PHE A 51 -5.60 -14.55 -2.78
CA PHE A 51 -5.83 -16.00 -2.83
C PHE A 51 -5.49 -16.57 -4.21
N LEU A 52 -6.07 -16.03 -5.27
CA LEU A 52 -5.85 -16.52 -6.64
C LEU A 52 -4.39 -16.38 -7.09
N PHE A 53 -3.73 -15.32 -6.66
CA PHE A 53 -2.32 -15.09 -6.99
C PHE A 53 -1.40 -16.10 -6.29
N PHE A 54 -1.60 -16.30 -4.99
CA PHE A 54 -0.76 -17.20 -4.19
C PHE A 54 -1.09 -18.68 -4.45
N ALA A 55 -2.35 -19.03 -4.69
CA ALA A 55 -2.75 -20.40 -5.02
C ALA A 55 -2.08 -20.94 -6.29
N LYS A 56 -1.84 -20.06 -7.28
CA LYS A 56 -1.12 -20.41 -8.52
C LYS A 56 0.39 -20.62 -8.32
N ARG A 57 0.97 -20.17 -7.20
CA ARG A 57 2.42 -20.17 -6.94
C ARG A 57 2.82 -20.98 -5.71
N SER A 58 1.85 -21.42 -4.96
CA SER A 58 2.01 -22.21 -3.75
C SER A 58 0.90 -23.25 -3.66
N ARG A 59 0.74 -23.89 -2.52
CA ARG A 59 -0.38 -24.82 -2.27
C ARG A 59 -1.66 -24.04 -1.96
N ASN A 60 -2.80 -24.56 -2.43
CA ASN A 60 -4.11 -23.93 -2.24
C ASN A 60 -4.48 -23.75 -0.76
N ASP A 61 -4.15 -24.73 0.08
CA ASP A 61 -4.40 -24.69 1.53
C ASP A 61 -3.61 -23.57 2.21
N ILE A 62 -2.35 -23.36 1.81
CA ILE A 62 -1.52 -22.25 2.32
C ILE A 62 -2.07 -20.91 1.87
N ALA A 63 -2.45 -20.79 0.59
CA ALA A 63 -3.03 -19.56 0.06
C ALA A 63 -4.37 -19.23 0.74
N PHE A 64 -5.21 -20.26 0.98
CA PHE A 64 -6.47 -20.10 1.69
C PHE A 64 -6.25 -19.65 3.14
N LEU A 65 -5.37 -20.33 3.87
CA LEU A 65 -5.02 -19.96 5.24
C LEU A 65 -4.48 -18.52 5.31
N ALA A 66 -3.57 -18.14 4.41
CA ALA A 66 -3.04 -16.77 4.36
C ALA A 66 -4.14 -15.72 4.13
N SER A 67 -5.14 -16.03 3.29
CA SER A 67 -6.28 -15.15 3.05
C SER A 67 -7.21 -15.06 4.27
N LEU A 68 -7.41 -16.14 5.00
CA LEU A 68 -8.15 -16.13 6.27
C LEU A 68 -7.43 -15.30 7.33
N LEU A 69 -6.11 -15.46 7.46
CA LEU A 69 -5.28 -14.67 8.38
C LEU A 69 -5.36 -13.18 8.03
N LEU A 70 -5.33 -12.84 6.74
CA LEU A 70 -5.49 -11.46 6.27
C LEU A 70 -6.85 -10.88 6.70
N LEU A 71 -7.94 -11.56 6.41
CA LEU A 71 -9.31 -11.08 6.67
C LEU A 71 -9.65 -11.01 8.16
N SER A 72 -9.06 -11.87 8.98
CA SER A 72 -9.30 -11.95 10.42
C SER A 72 -8.34 -11.08 11.27
N GLY A 73 -7.39 -10.38 10.64
CA GLY A 73 -6.59 -9.37 11.33
C GLY A 73 -7.46 -8.18 11.78
N PHE A 74 -7.28 -7.74 13.03
CA PHE A 74 -8.11 -6.70 13.65
C PHE A 74 -8.19 -5.42 12.80
N GLU A 75 -7.04 -4.91 12.34
CA GLU A 75 -7.01 -3.65 11.58
C GLU A 75 -7.63 -3.80 10.17
N VAL A 76 -7.42 -4.93 9.50
CA VAL A 76 -8.05 -5.20 8.19
C VAL A 76 -9.57 -5.26 8.34
N HIS A 77 -10.08 -5.96 9.36
CA HIS A 77 -11.51 -6.01 9.65
C HIS A 77 -12.07 -4.62 9.97
N ARG A 78 -11.41 -3.87 10.85
CA ARG A 78 -11.80 -2.51 11.22
C ARG A 78 -11.81 -1.56 10.02
N ALA A 79 -10.79 -1.63 9.14
CA ALA A 79 -10.69 -0.81 7.95
C ALA A 79 -11.75 -1.18 6.90
N ALA A 80 -12.09 -2.47 6.77
CA ALA A 80 -13.15 -2.96 5.88
C ALA A 80 -14.53 -2.37 6.23
N MET A 81 -14.80 -2.18 7.53
CA MET A 81 -16.07 -1.66 8.05
C MET A 81 -16.12 -0.13 8.16
N ALA A 82 -15.04 0.55 7.81
CA ALA A 82 -14.95 2.00 7.94
C ALA A 82 -15.18 2.71 6.60
N SER A 83 -15.92 3.83 6.62
CA SER A 83 -16.03 4.73 5.45
C SER A 83 -14.75 5.56 5.32
N ARG A 84 -13.67 4.93 4.80
CA ARG A 84 -12.33 5.54 4.68
C ARG A 84 -11.64 5.13 3.39
N VAL A 85 -10.85 6.06 2.86
CA VAL A 85 -10.04 5.87 1.64
C VAL A 85 -8.97 4.77 1.78
N ASP A 86 -8.55 4.45 3.02
CA ASP A 86 -7.35 3.66 3.29
C ASP A 86 -7.48 2.23 2.75
N MET A 87 -8.63 1.57 2.94
CA MET A 87 -8.82 0.20 2.46
C MET A 87 -8.86 0.10 0.94
N VAL A 88 -9.49 1.09 0.29
CA VAL A 88 -9.52 1.17 -1.18
C VAL A 88 -8.11 1.42 -1.73
N LEU A 89 -7.35 2.33 -1.11
CA LEU A 89 -5.94 2.57 -1.44
C LEU A 89 -5.12 1.28 -1.33
N THR A 90 -5.23 0.59 -0.20
CA THR A 90 -4.48 -0.66 0.07
C THR A 90 -4.80 -1.73 -0.97
N CYS A 91 -6.08 -1.91 -1.30
CA CYS A 91 -6.51 -2.84 -2.34
C CYS A 91 -5.80 -2.56 -3.68
N PHE A 92 -5.85 -1.32 -4.16
CA PHE A 92 -5.27 -0.98 -5.46
C PHE A 92 -3.72 -0.99 -5.44
N ILE A 93 -3.08 -0.66 -4.33
CA ILE A 93 -1.63 -0.84 -4.17
C ILE A 93 -1.27 -2.33 -4.25
N VAL A 94 -1.99 -3.20 -3.53
CA VAL A 94 -1.76 -4.65 -3.56
C VAL A 94 -1.97 -5.19 -4.97
N LEU A 95 -3.09 -4.86 -5.62
CA LEU A 95 -3.36 -5.29 -6.99
C LEU A 95 -2.26 -4.84 -7.97
N ALA A 96 -1.78 -3.61 -7.85
CA ALA A 96 -0.66 -3.10 -8.64
C ALA A 96 0.61 -3.92 -8.40
N MET A 97 0.96 -4.21 -7.14
CA MET A 97 2.14 -5.01 -6.80
C MET A 97 2.04 -6.44 -7.34
N LEU A 98 0.87 -7.09 -7.25
CA LEU A 98 0.66 -8.43 -7.83
C LEU A 98 0.84 -8.44 -9.35
N GLN A 99 0.37 -7.40 -10.05
CA GLN A 99 0.54 -7.27 -11.50
C GLN A 99 1.98 -6.92 -11.90
N LEU A 100 2.68 -6.11 -11.12
CA LEU A 100 4.11 -5.82 -11.35
C LEU A 100 4.98 -7.07 -11.13
N TYR A 101 4.67 -7.88 -10.12
CA TYR A 101 5.33 -9.17 -9.92
C TYR A 101 5.09 -10.09 -11.13
N ARG A 102 3.84 -10.21 -11.59
CA ARG A 102 3.51 -10.99 -12.79
C ARG A 102 4.23 -10.47 -14.03
N TRP A 103 4.34 -9.17 -14.21
CA TRP A 103 5.10 -8.57 -15.31
C TRP A 103 6.58 -8.94 -15.24
N TRP A 104 7.16 -8.99 -14.04
CA TRP A 104 8.51 -9.49 -13.86
C TRP A 104 8.63 -10.97 -14.24
N GLU A 105 7.69 -11.85 -13.84
CA GLU A 105 7.65 -13.27 -14.26
C GLU A 105 7.61 -13.42 -15.79
N LEU A 106 6.97 -12.50 -16.50
CA LEU A 106 6.93 -12.46 -17.97
C LEU A 106 8.21 -11.86 -18.60
N GLY A 107 9.27 -11.68 -17.80
CA GLY A 107 10.56 -11.17 -18.28
C GLY A 107 10.59 -9.68 -18.56
N LEU A 108 9.73 -8.88 -17.92
CA LEU A 108 9.59 -7.43 -18.12
C LEU A 108 9.21 -7.05 -19.56
N LYS A 109 8.48 -7.93 -20.25
CA LYS A 109 8.03 -7.72 -21.61
C LYS A 109 6.68 -6.98 -21.64
N GLY A 110 6.52 -6.11 -22.66
CA GLY A 110 5.30 -5.33 -22.83
C GLY A 110 5.07 -4.30 -21.73
N ILE A 111 3.88 -3.70 -21.77
CA ILE A 111 3.42 -2.68 -20.82
C ILE A 111 2.42 -3.34 -19.86
N PRO A 112 2.63 -3.28 -18.54
CA PRO A 112 1.72 -3.86 -17.56
C PRO A 112 0.50 -2.94 -17.32
N ILE A 113 -0.42 -2.92 -18.27
CA ILE A 113 -1.57 -1.98 -18.31
C ILE A 113 -2.39 -2.04 -17.01
N TRP A 114 -2.64 -3.23 -16.48
CA TRP A 114 -3.37 -3.39 -15.22
C TRP A 114 -2.65 -2.80 -14.02
N ALA A 115 -1.32 -2.92 -13.96
CA ALA A 115 -0.55 -2.28 -12.90
C ALA A 115 -0.64 -0.76 -12.99
N ILE A 116 -0.52 -0.20 -14.20
CA ILE A 116 -0.67 1.23 -14.47
C ILE A 116 -2.05 1.72 -14.03
N LEU A 117 -3.12 1.02 -14.43
CA LEU A 117 -4.48 1.36 -14.06
C LEU A 117 -4.68 1.34 -12.53
N PHE A 118 -4.21 0.30 -11.85
CA PHE A 118 -4.35 0.18 -10.41
C PHE A 118 -3.55 1.25 -9.66
N MET A 119 -2.33 1.59 -10.10
CA MET A 119 -1.55 2.69 -9.54
C MET A 119 -2.23 4.05 -9.77
N SER A 120 -2.83 4.28 -10.94
CA SER A 120 -3.61 5.48 -11.23
C SER A 120 -4.81 5.62 -10.28
N ILE A 121 -5.57 4.54 -10.09
CA ILE A 121 -6.73 4.52 -9.19
C ILE A 121 -6.30 4.70 -7.73
N ALA A 122 -5.23 4.05 -7.29
CA ALA A 122 -4.66 4.25 -5.96
C ALA A 122 -4.28 5.71 -5.72
N THR A 123 -3.67 6.35 -6.72
CA THR A 123 -3.31 7.78 -6.67
C THR A 123 -4.55 8.68 -6.64
N LEU A 124 -5.58 8.37 -7.42
CA LEU A 124 -6.88 9.04 -7.37
C LEU A 124 -7.67 8.77 -6.08
N THR A 125 -7.22 7.84 -5.25
CA THR A 125 -7.83 7.56 -3.94
C THR A 125 -7.19 8.40 -2.83
N LYS A 126 -5.85 8.54 -2.80
CA LYS A 126 -5.18 9.22 -1.67
C LYS A 126 -3.97 10.06 -2.07
N GLY A 127 -3.53 10.04 -3.31
CA GLY A 127 -2.39 10.80 -3.79
C GLY A 127 -1.17 9.96 -4.18
N PRO A 128 0.04 10.57 -4.29
CA PRO A 128 1.22 9.97 -4.95
C PRO A 128 1.69 8.63 -4.38
N VAL A 129 1.35 8.33 -3.13
CA VAL A 129 1.69 7.06 -2.46
C VAL A 129 1.23 5.83 -3.27
N GLY A 130 0.14 5.98 -4.05
CA GLY A 130 -0.39 4.93 -4.92
C GLY A 130 0.55 4.48 -6.03
N ILE A 131 1.49 5.34 -6.46
CA ILE A 131 2.53 5.02 -7.45
C ILE A 131 3.86 4.74 -6.76
N VAL A 132 4.22 5.55 -5.75
CA VAL A 132 5.53 5.47 -5.10
C VAL A 132 5.77 4.10 -4.48
N LEU A 133 4.81 3.57 -3.72
CA LEU A 133 4.99 2.29 -3.03
C LEU A 133 5.15 1.10 -3.98
N PRO A 134 4.27 0.85 -4.96
CA PRO A 134 4.45 -0.25 -5.90
C PRO A 134 5.75 -0.13 -6.71
N CYS A 135 6.12 1.07 -7.14
CA CYS A 135 7.36 1.31 -7.87
C CYS A 135 8.61 1.08 -7.01
N ALA A 136 8.59 1.50 -5.74
CA ALA A 136 9.69 1.24 -4.81
C ALA A 136 9.86 -0.26 -4.54
N VAL A 137 8.76 -0.98 -4.29
CA VAL A 137 8.79 -2.42 -4.03
C VAL A 137 9.34 -3.18 -5.23
N ILE A 138 8.78 -2.96 -6.42
CA ILE A 138 9.27 -3.68 -7.61
C ILE A 138 10.69 -3.27 -7.97
N GLY A 139 11.04 -1.98 -7.82
CA GLY A 139 12.39 -1.48 -8.10
C GLY A 139 13.44 -2.16 -7.24
N ILE A 140 13.26 -2.20 -5.93
CA ILE A 140 14.18 -2.86 -5.01
C ILE A 140 14.20 -4.37 -5.28
N PHE A 141 13.04 -5.00 -5.52
CA PHE A 141 12.98 -6.42 -5.88
C PHE A 141 13.79 -6.73 -7.15
N LEU A 142 13.71 -5.91 -8.20
CA LEU A 142 14.50 -6.09 -9.43
C LEU A 142 16.01 -6.02 -9.16
N LEU A 143 16.47 -5.17 -8.24
CA LEU A 143 17.88 -5.12 -7.86
C LEU A 143 18.32 -6.42 -7.17
N PHE A 144 17.48 -6.98 -6.29
CA PHE A 144 17.73 -8.30 -5.70
C PHE A 144 17.74 -9.43 -6.74
N GLN A 145 16.98 -9.29 -7.84
CA GLN A 145 17.03 -10.21 -8.97
C GLN A 145 18.21 -9.95 -9.94
N LYS A 146 19.21 -9.17 -9.50
CA LYS A 146 20.41 -8.83 -10.28
C LYS A 146 20.13 -8.11 -11.62
N VAL A 147 18.96 -7.48 -11.74
CA VAL A 147 18.68 -6.56 -12.85
C VAL A 147 19.49 -5.28 -12.62
N SER A 148 20.21 -4.80 -13.65
CA SER A 148 21.00 -3.58 -13.50
C SER A 148 20.12 -2.37 -13.15
N VAL A 149 20.66 -1.45 -12.34
CA VAL A 149 19.95 -0.25 -11.90
C VAL A 149 19.36 0.52 -13.07
N TRP A 150 20.15 0.75 -14.12
CA TRP A 150 19.69 1.45 -15.32
C TRP A 150 18.53 0.75 -16.03
N LYS A 151 18.59 -0.59 -16.13
CA LYS A 151 17.49 -1.36 -16.73
C LYS A 151 16.22 -1.29 -15.87
N ALA A 152 16.36 -1.34 -14.55
CA ALA A 152 15.22 -1.18 -13.63
C ALA A 152 14.58 0.22 -13.80
N PHE A 153 15.37 1.30 -13.79
CA PHE A 153 14.87 2.66 -14.02
C PHE A 153 14.20 2.81 -15.38
N TYR A 154 14.86 2.37 -16.46
CA TYR A 154 14.30 2.43 -17.81
C TYR A 154 12.94 1.72 -17.93
N LYS A 155 12.73 0.64 -17.17
CA LYS A 155 11.48 -0.13 -17.17
C LYS A 155 10.40 0.47 -16.28
N ILE A 156 10.76 1.02 -15.12
CA ILE A 156 9.81 1.50 -14.11
C ILE A 156 9.35 2.92 -14.40
N ILE A 157 10.24 3.82 -14.82
CA ILE A 157 9.91 5.23 -15.05
C ILE A 157 8.74 5.41 -16.03
N PRO A 158 8.73 4.77 -17.22
CA PRO A 158 7.59 4.90 -18.14
C PRO A 158 6.27 4.43 -17.52
N ILE A 159 6.31 3.35 -16.72
CA ILE A 159 5.12 2.83 -16.04
C ILE A 159 4.61 3.85 -15.01
N ALA A 160 5.50 4.43 -14.21
CA ALA A 160 5.15 5.46 -13.25
C ALA A 160 4.57 6.71 -13.93
N LEU A 161 5.20 7.18 -15.01
CA LEU A 161 4.70 8.33 -15.79
C LEU A 161 3.32 8.08 -16.41
N LEU A 162 3.12 6.91 -17.01
CA LEU A 162 1.80 6.53 -17.56
C LEU A 162 0.74 6.46 -16.45
N SER A 163 1.12 6.02 -15.26
CA SER A 163 0.21 5.96 -14.11
C SER A 163 -0.16 7.35 -13.56
N CYS A 164 0.63 8.38 -13.86
CA CYS A 164 0.31 9.76 -13.48
C CYS A 164 -0.74 10.42 -14.39
N ILE A 165 -1.00 9.91 -15.59
CA ILE A 165 -1.84 10.59 -16.59
C ILE A 165 -3.24 10.86 -16.03
N LEU A 166 -3.95 9.81 -15.59
CA LEU A 166 -5.32 9.98 -15.06
C LEU A 166 -5.38 10.87 -13.81
N PRO A 167 -4.51 10.71 -12.80
CA PRO A 167 -4.44 11.63 -11.68
C PRO A 167 -4.16 13.08 -12.09
N LEU A 168 -3.20 13.31 -12.99
CA LEU A 168 -2.85 14.65 -13.44
C LEU A 168 -3.99 15.34 -14.18
N LEU A 169 -4.75 14.61 -15.00
CA LEU A 169 -5.96 15.15 -15.64
C LEU A 169 -6.97 15.62 -14.62
N TRP A 170 -7.20 14.84 -13.55
CA TRP A 170 -8.10 15.24 -12.49
C TRP A 170 -7.55 16.44 -11.71
N TYR A 171 -6.27 16.44 -11.32
CA TYR A 171 -5.65 17.56 -10.60
C TYR A 171 -5.69 18.84 -11.43
N TYR A 172 -5.48 18.75 -12.74
CA TYR A 172 -5.60 19.88 -13.65
C TYR A 172 -7.04 20.43 -13.69
N ALA A 173 -8.04 19.56 -13.86
CA ALA A 173 -9.45 19.97 -13.84
C ALA A 173 -9.86 20.58 -12.49
N ALA A 174 -9.35 20.03 -11.39
CA ALA A 174 -9.58 20.55 -10.03
C ALA A 174 -8.91 21.92 -9.82
N TYR A 175 -7.71 22.10 -10.37
CA TYR A 175 -7.02 23.40 -10.35
C TYR A 175 -7.80 24.49 -11.12
N GLN A 176 -8.37 24.14 -12.28
CA GLN A 176 -9.21 25.08 -13.05
C GLN A 176 -10.45 25.56 -12.27
N GLN A 177 -10.95 24.77 -11.33
CA GLN A 177 -12.10 25.12 -10.49
C GLN A 177 -11.70 25.80 -9.17
N GLY A 178 -10.62 25.37 -8.54
CA GLY A 178 -10.21 25.83 -7.20
C GLY A 178 -9.02 26.77 -7.17
N GLY A 179 -8.35 26.98 -8.32
CA GLY A 179 -7.24 27.90 -8.46
C GLY A 179 -6.06 27.59 -7.53
N GLU A 180 -5.33 28.64 -7.15
CA GLU A 180 -4.16 28.54 -6.26
C GLU A 180 -4.50 28.03 -4.86
N ALA A 181 -5.71 28.27 -4.36
CA ALA A 181 -6.13 27.80 -3.05
C ALA A 181 -6.13 26.26 -3.00
N PHE A 182 -6.64 25.61 -4.05
CA PHE A 182 -6.58 24.14 -4.20
C PHE A 182 -5.13 23.64 -4.28
N LEU A 183 -4.28 24.31 -5.09
CA LEU A 183 -2.89 23.89 -5.25
C LEU A 183 -2.12 23.97 -3.92
N ARG A 184 -2.29 25.03 -3.13
CA ARG A 184 -1.68 25.17 -1.80
C ARG A 184 -2.09 24.04 -0.87
N LEU A 185 -3.38 23.69 -0.80
CA LEU A 185 -3.89 22.60 0.01
C LEU A 185 -3.29 21.23 -0.42
N VAL A 186 -3.20 21.00 -1.74
CA VAL A 186 -2.58 19.76 -2.27
C VAL A 186 -1.11 19.69 -1.89
N MET A 187 -0.37 20.79 -2.00
CA MET A 187 1.06 20.83 -1.63
C MET A 187 1.25 20.63 -0.13
N GLU A 188 0.48 21.31 0.71
CA GLU A 188 0.53 21.17 2.17
C GLU A 188 0.25 19.72 2.60
N GLU A 189 -0.80 19.09 2.08
CA GLU A 189 -1.23 17.77 2.48
C GLU A 189 -0.35 16.61 1.94
N ASN A 190 0.34 16.81 0.84
CA ASN A 190 1.18 15.76 0.26
C ASN A 190 2.67 15.99 0.50
N VAL A 191 3.17 17.23 0.40
CA VAL A 191 4.59 17.55 0.48
C VAL A 191 4.95 18.01 1.89
N ASP A 192 4.28 19.06 2.41
CA ASP A 192 4.63 19.64 3.70
C ASP A 192 4.34 18.68 4.85
N ARG A 193 3.26 17.90 4.75
CA ARG A 193 2.98 16.81 5.69
C ARG A 193 4.10 15.75 5.70
N PHE A 194 4.59 15.34 4.55
CA PHE A 194 5.68 14.37 4.45
C PHE A 194 6.99 14.93 5.03
N LEU A 195 7.26 16.20 4.76
CA LEU A 195 8.46 16.92 5.26
C LEU A 195 8.33 17.38 6.72
N GLY A 196 7.15 17.26 7.33
CA GLY A 196 6.90 17.75 8.69
C GLY A 196 6.88 19.27 8.81
N LYS A 197 6.48 19.98 7.74
CA LYS A 197 6.43 21.45 7.65
C LYS A 197 5.00 22.00 7.65
N MET A 198 4.05 21.26 8.22
CA MET A 198 2.66 21.69 8.25
C MET A 198 2.45 22.96 9.11
N SER A 199 1.52 23.81 8.69
CA SER A 199 1.13 25.03 9.40
C SER A 199 0.34 24.76 10.69
N TYR A 200 -0.20 23.55 10.85
CA TYR A 200 -0.98 23.14 12.03
C TYR A 200 -0.40 21.86 12.67
N GLY A 201 -0.75 21.63 13.94
CA GLY A 201 -0.26 20.50 14.72
C GLY A 201 -0.51 19.17 14.01
N SER A 202 0.56 18.49 13.60
CA SER A 202 0.49 17.16 13.03
C SER A 202 0.55 16.11 14.15
N HIS A 203 0.04 14.90 13.88
CA HIS A 203 0.12 13.76 14.80
C HIS A 203 1.57 13.24 14.86
N GLU A 204 2.47 14.00 15.51
CA GLU A 204 3.87 13.61 15.64
C GLU A 204 4.00 12.42 16.59
N GLN A 205 4.62 11.34 16.12
CA GLN A 205 4.82 10.13 16.87
C GLN A 205 6.23 9.58 16.62
N PRO A 206 6.86 8.94 17.63
CA PRO A 206 8.18 8.32 17.45
C PRO A 206 8.13 7.15 16.47
N ILE A 207 9.29 6.72 15.96
CA ILE A 207 9.38 5.59 15.00
C ILE A 207 8.78 4.30 15.58
N ILE A 208 8.98 4.07 16.87
CA ILE A 208 8.46 2.90 17.60
C ILE A 208 6.92 2.81 17.55
N TYR A 209 6.23 3.92 17.29
CA TYR A 209 4.77 3.96 17.18
C TYR A 209 4.23 2.89 16.24
N TYR A 210 4.81 2.73 15.06
CA TYR A 210 4.31 1.75 14.11
C TYR A 210 4.62 0.30 14.49
N VAL A 211 5.62 0.05 15.34
CA VAL A 211 5.90 -1.31 15.81
C VAL A 211 4.72 -1.83 16.66
N TYR A 212 4.28 -1.05 17.67
CA TYR A 212 3.17 -1.51 18.51
C TYR A 212 1.82 -1.41 17.80
N ILE A 213 1.60 -0.43 16.91
CA ILE A 213 0.38 -0.36 16.10
C ILE A 213 0.27 -1.57 15.18
N THR A 214 1.35 -1.99 14.51
CA THR A 214 1.36 -3.19 13.67
C THR A 214 1.06 -4.43 14.51
N LEU A 215 1.68 -4.57 15.69
CA LEU A 215 1.40 -5.70 16.57
C LEU A 215 -0.06 -5.73 17.04
N ALA A 216 -0.64 -4.58 17.39
CA ALA A 216 -2.03 -4.47 17.78
C ALA A 216 -2.99 -4.71 16.60
N GLY A 217 -2.69 -4.17 15.41
CA GLY A 217 -3.51 -4.31 14.21
C GLY A 217 -3.56 -5.73 13.66
N TRP A 218 -2.53 -6.54 13.94
CA TRP A 218 -2.48 -7.94 13.55
C TRP A 218 -2.99 -8.92 14.63
N LEU A 219 -3.62 -8.44 15.68
CA LEU A 219 -4.29 -9.32 16.64
C LEU A 219 -5.39 -10.15 15.95
N PRO A 220 -5.58 -11.42 16.34
CA PRO A 220 -4.84 -12.17 17.38
C PRO A 220 -3.51 -12.79 16.89
N TRP A 221 -3.19 -12.69 15.60
CA TRP A 221 -2.06 -13.39 14.96
C TRP A 221 -0.70 -12.94 15.46
N SER A 222 -0.54 -11.67 15.81
CA SER A 222 0.69 -11.15 16.44
C SER A 222 1.01 -11.87 17.75
N LEU A 223 0.02 -12.29 18.54
CA LEU A 223 0.24 -13.10 19.76
C LEU A 223 0.85 -14.44 19.41
N LEU A 224 0.37 -15.13 18.35
CA LEU A 224 0.95 -16.40 17.91
C LEU A 224 2.41 -16.23 17.47
N VAL A 225 2.72 -15.13 16.76
CA VAL A 225 4.11 -14.83 16.38
C VAL A 225 4.97 -14.61 17.63
N ILE A 226 4.51 -13.81 18.59
CA ILE A 226 5.23 -13.57 19.84
C ILE A 226 5.42 -14.88 20.64
N MET A 227 4.35 -15.68 20.78
CA MET A 227 4.43 -16.98 21.47
C MET A 227 5.42 -17.94 20.79
N SER A 228 5.46 -17.94 19.43
CA SER A 228 6.40 -18.77 18.71
C SER A 228 7.86 -18.43 19.00
N LEU A 229 8.18 -17.17 19.31
CA LEU A 229 9.52 -16.74 19.69
C LEU A 229 10.00 -17.43 20.98
N PHE A 230 9.11 -17.71 21.92
CA PHE A 230 9.45 -18.41 23.16
C PHE A 230 9.67 -19.92 22.96
N THR A 231 9.14 -20.51 21.89
CA THR A 231 9.31 -21.92 21.58
C THR A 231 10.57 -22.19 20.72
N LEU A 232 11.16 -21.16 20.16
CA LEU A 232 12.38 -21.28 19.37
C LEU A 232 13.57 -21.64 20.24
N LYS A 233 14.26 -22.72 19.91
CA LYS A 233 15.54 -23.08 20.54
C LYS A 233 16.63 -22.16 20.02
N TYR A 234 16.96 -21.11 20.74
CA TYR A 234 18.04 -20.20 20.40
C TYR A 234 19.38 -20.89 20.62
N LYS A 235 20.10 -21.18 19.55
CA LYS A 235 21.52 -21.55 19.65
C LYS A 235 22.33 -20.29 19.92
N ARG A 236 23.25 -20.36 20.89
CA ARG A 236 24.18 -19.24 21.14
C ARG A 236 24.93 -18.91 19.84
N PRO A 237 25.06 -17.64 19.51
CA PRO A 237 25.75 -17.23 18.30
C PRO A 237 27.22 -17.69 18.37
N GLN A 238 27.62 -18.57 17.44
CA GLN A 238 28.98 -19.03 17.30
C GLN A 238 29.55 -18.47 16.01
N GLY A 239 30.41 -17.46 16.11
CA GLY A 239 31.07 -16.83 14.97
C GLY A 239 31.12 -15.32 15.02
N THR A 240 31.84 -14.74 14.09
CA THR A 240 31.98 -13.29 13.92
C THR A 240 30.74 -12.69 13.28
N VAL A 241 30.47 -11.39 13.53
CA VAL A 241 29.37 -10.63 12.89
C VAL A 241 29.44 -10.76 11.36
N LYS A 242 30.66 -10.83 10.80
CA LYS A 242 30.88 -11.03 9.36
C LYS A 242 30.29 -12.36 8.85
N LEU A 243 30.48 -13.46 9.61
CA LEU A 243 29.95 -14.78 9.25
C LEU A 243 28.40 -14.77 9.25
N TYR A 244 27.77 -14.09 10.23
CA TYR A 244 26.31 -13.95 10.26
C TYR A 244 25.79 -13.11 9.10
N TRP A 245 26.51 -12.06 8.72
CA TRP A 245 26.17 -11.23 7.58
C TRP A 245 26.27 -11.99 6.25
N GLU A 246 27.29 -12.82 6.10
CA GLU A 246 27.45 -13.70 4.93
C GLU A 246 26.33 -14.75 4.85
N ARG A 247 25.99 -15.40 5.96
CA ARG A 247 24.87 -16.35 6.03
C ARG A 247 23.52 -15.64 5.75
N PHE A 248 23.31 -14.46 6.26
CA PHE A 248 22.12 -13.69 5.98
C PHE A 248 22.01 -13.33 4.49
N LYS A 249 23.08 -12.85 3.87
CA LYS A 249 23.13 -12.60 2.43
C LYS A 249 22.84 -13.86 1.62
N ASP A 250 23.45 -14.97 2.00
CA ASP A 250 23.23 -16.25 1.34
C ASP A 250 21.77 -16.70 1.47
N TYR A 251 21.17 -16.59 2.64
CA TYR A 251 19.76 -16.89 2.88
C TYR A 251 18.84 -16.03 2.01
N ILE A 252 19.06 -14.71 1.96
CA ILE A 252 18.26 -13.80 1.13
C ILE A 252 18.44 -14.12 -0.37
N THR A 253 19.67 -14.45 -0.81
CA THR A 253 19.96 -14.74 -2.21
C THR A 253 19.29 -16.03 -2.68
N HIS A 254 19.17 -17.04 -1.81
CA HIS A 254 18.54 -18.33 -2.10
C HIS A 254 17.07 -18.41 -1.71
N MET A 255 16.52 -17.31 -1.14
CA MET A 255 15.10 -17.25 -0.78
C MET A 255 14.21 -17.40 -2.02
N ASP A 256 13.10 -18.12 -1.86
CA ASP A 256 12.05 -18.15 -2.88
C ASP A 256 11.63 -16.73 -3.29
N LYS A 257 11.48 -16.52 -4.59
CA LYS A 257 11.29 -15.19 -5.17
C LYS A 257 9.99 -14.52 -4.71
N MET A 258 8.93 -15.31 -4.54
CA MET A 258 7.66 -14.80 -4.04
C MET A 258 7.76 -14.41 -2.55
N ARG A 259 8.46 -15.22 -1.74
CA ARG A 259 8.74 -14.90 -0.33
C ARG A 259 9.57 -13.63 -0.21
N LEU A 260 10.61 -13.50 -1.05
CA LEU A 260 11.44 -12.29 -1.09
C LEU A 260 10.62 -11.05 -1.46
N PHE A 261 9.77 -11.16 -2.49
CA PHE A 261 8.91 -10.05 -2.90
C PHE A 261 7.94 -9.64 -1.79
N SER A 262 7.31 -10.61 -1.12
CA SER A 262 6.41 -10.35 0.00
C SER A 262 7.13 -9.70 1.19
N LEU A 263 8.31 -10.20 1.53
CA LEU A 263 9.14 -9.63 2.59
C LEU A 263 9.55 -8.18 2.28
N LEU A 264 10.02 -7.93 1.06
CA LEU A 264 10.38 -6.58 0.61
C LEU A 264 9.16 -5.65 0.62
N SER A 265 7.98 -6.13 0.22
CA SER A 265 6.75 -5.35 0.29
C SER A 265 6.46 -4.88 1.73
N ILE A 266 6.53 -5.79 2.71
CA ILE A 266 6.33 -5.46 4.12
C ILE A 266 7.38 -4.45 4.60
N VAL A 267 8.66 -4.74 4.38
CA VAL A 267 9.75 -3.91 4.88
C VAL A 267 9.73 -2.51 4.27
N ILE A 268 9.55 -2.40 2.95
CA ILE A 268 9.57 -1.12 2.25
C ILE A 268 8.38 -0.26 2.66
N ILE A 269 7.18 -0.83 2.73
CA ILE A 269 5.98 -0.10 3.15
C ILE A 269 6.14 0.37 4.60
N PHE A 270 6.59 -0.51 5.49
CA PHE A 270 6.82 -0.16 6.90
C PHE A 270 7.85 0.98 7.03
N VAL A 271 9.00 0.86 6.38
CA VAL A 271 10.05 1.90 6.41
C VAL A 271 9.52 3.22 5.82
N PHE A 272 8.80 3.17 4.69
CA PHE A 272 8.23 4.35 4.06
C PHE A 272 7.34 5.15 5.04
N TYR A 273 6.44 4.46 5.75
CA TYR A 273 5.57 5.14 6.71
C TYR A 273 6.28 5.53 8.01
N CYS A 274 7.43 4.94 8.33
CA CYS A 274 8.25 5.37 9.47
C CYS A 274 8.96 6.71 9.26
N ILE A 275 9.24 7.10 7.99
CA ILE A 275 10.01 8.31 7.64
C ILE A 275 9.27 9.60 8.06
N PRO A 276 7.98 9.82 7.72
CA PRO A 276 7.29 11.06 8.08
C PRO A 276 7.14 11.23 9.59
N LYS A 277 7.24 12.47 10.08
CA LYS A 277 6.98 12.80 11.48
C LYS A 277 5.51 12.58 11.86
N SER A 278 4.60 12.98 10.96
CA SER A 278 3.15 12.81 11.15
C SER A 278 2.74 11.36 10.89
N LYS A 279 2.33 10.65 11.93
CA LYS A 279 1.95 9.23 11.89
C LYS A 279 0.52 9.02 12.37
N ARG A 280 -0.24 8.22 11.63
CA ARG A 280 -1.61 7.80 12.00
C ARG A 280 -1.70 6.28 12.01
N SER A 281 -2.43 5.73 12.96
CA SER A 281 -2.60 4.27 13.12
C SER A 281 -3.18 3.57 11.88
N VAL A 282 -3.90 4.29 11.04
CA VAL A 282 -4.56 3.76 9.84
C VAL A 282 -3.66 3.60 8.61
N TYR A 283 -2.36 3.89 8.71
CA TYR A 283 -1.45 3.82 7.56
C TYR A 283 -0.73 2.47 7.42
N ILE A 284 -0.73 1.65 8.49
CA ILE A 284 -0.11 0.32 8.52
C ILE A 284 -1.10 -0.70 9.05
#